data_e43f084550e8dbe26d5151031d4f032f
#
_entry.id   e43f084550e8dbe26d5151031d4f032f
#
_cell.length_a   1.000
_cell.length_b   1.000
_cell.length_c   1.000
_cell.angle_alpha   90.00
_cell.angle_beta   90.00
_cell.angle_gamma   90.00
#
_symmetry.space_group_name_H-M   'P 1'
#
loop_
_entity.id
_entity.type
_entity.pdbx_description
1 polymer ?
#
loop_
_entity_poly.entity_id
_entity_poly.type
_entity_poly.pdbx_seq_one_letter_code
_entity_poly.pdbx_strand_id
1 'polypeptide(L)'
;MGSARIDLTACSFGGDKGVFGFGNTGSLTGITNLVSNVGVVATDTSGVGTARKYLAACEYGKDKGVFAYGDTGSKVSMSNLLNNSGVVGSDVTGVGTARNRLGGCSYS
;
A
#
# COMPACT_ATOMS: atom_id res chain seq x y z
N MET A 1 7.41 14.42 7.75
CA MET A 1 6.74 13.22 8.21
C MET A 1 5.46 13.08 7.46
N GLY A 2 4.44 12.56 7.88
CA GLY A 2 3.27 12.30 7.05
C GLY A 2 1.98 12.71 7.72
N SER A 3 0.89 12.58 6.99
CA SER A 3 -0.45 12.82 7.49
C SER A 3 -0.86 11.68 8.42
N ALA A 4 -1.47 12.00 9.55
CA ALA A 4 -2.00 11.00 10.48
C ALA A 4 -3.15 10.25 9.82
N ARG A 5 -3.13 8.93 9.89
CA ARG A 5 -4.10 8.07 9.23
C ARG A 5 -4.42 6.85 10.06
N ILE A 6 -5.59 6.28 9.79
CA ILE A 6 -5.99 4.98 10.31
C ILE A 6 -6.27 4.04 9.14
N ASP A 7 -6.39 2.74 9.40
CA ASP A 7 -6.79 1.72 8.43
C ASP A 7 -5.86 1.64 7.21
N LEU A 8 -4.60 2.05 7.39
CA LEU A 8 -3.56 1.96 6.36
C LEU A 8 -2.89 0.60 6.45
N THR A 9 -1.99 0.34 5.51
CA THR A 9 -1.19 -0.87 5.50
C THR A 9 0.26 -0.54 5.22
N ALA A 10 1.12 -1.53 5.37
CA ALA A 10 2.56 -1.35 5.18
C ALA A 10 3.19 -2.64 4.69
N CYS A 11 4.30 -2.51 3.99
CA CYS A 11 5.14 -3.66 3.65
C CYS A 11 6.58 -3.21 3.44
N SER A 12 7.48 -4.16 3.29
CA SER A 12 8.86 -3.88 2.91
C SER A 12 8.98 -3.83 1.38
N PHE A 13 10.02 -3.17 0.90
CA PHE A 13 10.36 -3.15 -0.52
C PHE A 13 11.84 -2.79 -0.64
N GLY A 14 12.38 -2.93 -1.85
CA GLY A 14 13.75 -2.52 -2.14
C GLY A 14 14.80 -3.29 -1.36
N GLY A 15 14.44 -4.42 -0.76
CA GLY A 15 15.34 -5.24 0.01
C GLY A 15 15.50 -4.81 1.46
N ASP A 16 15.49 -3.50 1.75
CA ASP A 16 15.79 -2.99 3.09
C ASP A 16 14.97 -1.76 3.48
N LYS A 17 13.91 -1.45 2.76
CA LYS A 17 13.08 -0.27 3.02
C LYS A 17 11.64 -0.68 3.29
N GLY A 18 10.83 0.28 3.73
CA GLY A 18 9.42 0.05 4.02
C GLY A 18 8.55 1.15 3.43
N VAL A 19 7.26 0.89 3.41
CA VAL A 19 6.26 1.85 2.93
C VAL A 19 4.99 1.69 3.74
N PHE A 20 4.40 2.82 4.13
CA PHE A 20 3.03 2.88 4.65
C PHE A 20 2.17 3.46 3.54
N GLY A 21 0.98 2.94 3.36
CA GLY A 21 0.14 3.45 2.28
C GLY A 21 -1.34 3.33 2.50
N PHE A 22 -2.05 4.24 1.82
CA PHE A 22 -3.50 4.28 1.79
C PHE A 22 -4.08 4.60 3.17
N GLY A 23 -5.34 4.27 3.39
CA GLY A 23 -5.99 4.48 4.67
C GLY A 23 -6.98 5.64 4.67
N ASN A 24 -7.15 6.25 5.84
CA ASN A 24 -8.20 7.23 6.09
C ASN A 24 -7.67 8.38 6.95
N THR A 25 -7.79 9.61 6.45
CA THR A 25 -7.44 10.84 7.17
C THR A 25 -8.68 11.62 7.60
N GLY A 26 -9.85 11.04 7.46
CA GLY A 26 -11.17 11.67 7.50
C GLY A 26 -11.87 11.42 6.18
N SER A 27 -11.09 11.14 5.14
CA SER A 27 -11.54 10.64 3.84
C SER A 27 -10.55 9.58 3.41
N LEU A 28 -10.95 8.71 2.50
CA LEU A 28 -10.05 7.71 1.94
C LEU A 28 -8.89 8.39 1.21
N THR A 29 -7.71 7.83 1.29
CA THR A 29 -6.52 8.40 0.67
C THR A 29 -5.66 7.33 0.01
N GLY A 30 -4.87 7.73 -0.98
CA GLY A 30 -3.87 6.87 -1.61
C GLY A 30 -2.45 7.34 -1.31
N ILE A 31 -2.27 8.21 -0.35
CA ILE A 31 -0.97 8.74 0.04
C ILE A 31 -0.07 7.60 0.52
N THR A 32 1.21 7.66 0.17
CA THR A 32 2.21 6.75 0.71
C THR A 32 3.34 7.52 1.39
N ASN A 33 4.00 6.86 2.33
CA ASN A 33 5.18 7.39 3.01
C ASN A 33 6.25 6.30 3.00
N LEU A 34 7.38 6.61 2.43
CA LEU A 34 8.51 5.68 2.35
C LEU A 34 9.30 5.73 3.65
N VAL A 35 9.87 4.60 4.03
CA VAL A 35 10.72 4.49 5.22
C VAL A 35 12.10 4.04 4.76
N SER A 36 13.12 4.81 5.13
CA SER A 36 14.50 4.50 4.78
C SER A 36 15.02 3.32 5.61
N ASN A 37 16.17 2.78 5.21
CA ASN A 37 16.77 1.68 5.94
C ASN A 37 17.39 2.09 7.29
N VAL A 38 17.32 3.37 7.64
CA VAL A 38 17.69 3.86 8.99
C VAL A 38 16.45 4.29 9.77
N GLY A 39 15.25 3.94 9.29
CA GLY A 39 14.00 4.15 10.02
C GLY A 39 13.40 5.55 9.90
N VAL A 40 13.81 6.34 8.93
CA VAL A 40 13.26 7.69 8.74
C VAL A 40 12.05 7.62 7.82
N VAL A 41 10.91 8.13 8.32
CA VAL A 41 9.67 8.20 7.54
C VAL A 41 9.69 9.51 6.75
N ALA A 42 9.52 9.39 5.43
CA ALA A 42 9.51 10.55 4.54
C ALA A 42 8.16 11.25 4.55
N THR A 43 8.13 12.44 3.94
CA THR A 43 6.89 13.20 3.74
C THR A 43 5.93 12.46 2.83
N ASP A 44 4.67 12.90 2.79
CA ASP A 44 3.64 12.29 1.96
C ASP A 44 4.04 12.30 0.48
N THR A 45 3.86 11.16 -0.18
CA THR A 45 3.90 11.05 -1.63
C THR A 45 2.44 11.04 -2.12
N SER A 46 2.15 11.84 -3.14
CA SER A 46 0.81 11.93 -3.71
C SER A 46 0.28 10.56 -4.08
N GLY A 47 -0.99 10.33 -3.80
CA GLY A 47 -1.62 9.05 -4.06
C GLY A 47 -1.66 8.68 -5.53
N VAL A 48 -1.42 7.41 -5.80
CA VAL A 48 -1.57 6.81 -7.12
C VAL A 48 -2.50 5.63 -6.95
N GLY A 49 -3.44 5.49 -7.87
CA GLY A 49 -4.46 4.46 -7.76
C GLY A 49 -5.65 4.92 -6.95
N THR A 50 -6.64 4.05 -6.83
CA THR A 50 -7.89 4.36 -6.14
C THR A 50 -7.65 4.37 -4.62
N ALA A 51 -8.03 5.47 -3.96
CA ALA A 51 -7.92 5.60 -2.51
C ALA A 51 -8.75 4.52 -1.80
N ARG A 52 -8.17 3.86 -0.81
CA ARG A 52 -8.80 2.73 -0.13
C ARG A 52 -8.36 2.62 1.32
N LYS A 53 -9.14 1.88 2.10
CA LYS A 53 -8.80 1.49 3.46
C LYS A 53 -8.95 -0.04 3.60
N TYR A 54 -8.49 -0.59 4.71
CA TYR A 54 -8.63 -2.02 5.05
C TYR A 54 -8.02 -2.96 4.01
N LEU A 55 -7.02 -2.50 3.29
CA LEU A 55 -6.31 -3.30 2.30
C LEU A 55 -5.13 -4.01 2.98
N ALA A 56 -4.45 -4.86 2.23
CA ALA A 56 -3.25 -5.52 2.70
C ALA A 56 -2.10 -5.24 1.74
N ALA A 57 -0.90 -5.46 2.20
CA ALA A 57 0.29 -5.28 1.40
C ALA A 57 1.30 -6.38 1.73
N CYS A 58 2.14 -6.69 0.76
CA CYS A 58 3.26 -7.59 0.97
C CYS A 58 4.36 -7.31 -0.03
N GLU A 59 5.54 -7.83 0.25
CA GLU A 59 6.67 -7.78 -0.66
C GLU A 59 6.58 -8.94 -1.64
N TYR A 60 7.04 -8.73 -2.88
CA TYR A 60 7.15 -9.80 -3.86
C TYR A 60 8.38 -9.55 -4.72
N GLY A 61 8.85 -10.58 -5.41
CA GLY A 61 9.99 -10.46 -6.31
C GLY A 61 11.27 -10.03 -5.60
N LYS A 62 11.34 -10.23 -4.29
CA LYS A 62 12.47 -9.92 -3.40
C LYS A 62 12.64 -8.44 -3.08
N ASP A 63 12.24 -7.52 -3.96
CA ASP A 63 12.51 -6.09 -3.77
C ASP A 63 11.32 -5.18 -4.09
N LYS A 64 10.18 -5.75 -4.43
CA LYS A 64 8.99 -4.98 -4.83
C LYS A 64 7.86 -5.22 -3.84
N GLY A 65 6.84 -4.39 -3.90
CA GLY A 65 5.67 -4.54 -3.04
C GLY A 65 4.38 -4.51 -3.84
N VAL A 66 3.30 -4.90 -3.17
CA VAL A 66 1.96 -4.84 -3.75
C VAL A 66 0.97 -4.46 -2.65
N PHE A 67 0.08 -3.52 -2.99
CA PHE A 67 -1.10 -3.19 -2.18
C PHE A 67 -2.31 -3.80 -2.88
N ALA A 68 -3.17 -4.47 -2.16
CA ALA A 68 -4.27 -5.19 -2.82
C ALA A 68 -5.53 -5.22 -1.98
N TYR A 69 -6.66 -5.29 -2.70
CA TYR A 69 -7.99 -5.40 -2.11
C TYR A 69 -8.36 -4.15 -1.33
N GLY A 70 -9.23 -4.28 -0.36
CA GLY A 70 -9.62 -3.18 0.50
C GLY A 70 -11.03 -2.70 0.23
N ASP A 71 -11.30 -1.44 0.59
CA ASP A 71 -12.65 -0.88 0.64
C ASP A 71 -12.61 0.57 0.16
N THR A 72 -13.43 0.88 -0.84
CA THR A 72 -13.64 2.24 -1.37
C THR A 72 -15.01 2.76 -1.00
N GLY A 73 -15.71 2.10 -0.11
CA GLY A 73 -17.15 2.22 0.18
C GLY A 73 -17.81 0.89 -0.09
N SER A 74 -17.16 0.05 -0.91
CA SER A 74 -17.51 -1.35 -1.18
C SER A 74 -16.22 -2.13 -1.25
N LYS A 75 -16.27 -3.43 -1.02
CA LYS A 75 -15.11 -4.29 -1.15
C LYS A 75 -14.62 -4.29 -2.60
N VAL A 76 -13.31 -4.29 -2.78
CA VAL A 76 -12.70 -4.28 -4.11
C VAL A 76 -11.61 -5.34 -4.22
N SER A 77 -11.19 -5.63 -5.45
CA SER A 77 -10.17 -6.65 -5.71
C SER A 77 -8.96 -6.11 -6.48
N MET A 78 -8.92 -4.81 -6.76
CA MET A 78 -7.81 -4.22 -7.50
C MET A 78 -6.51 -4.26 -6.70
N SER A 79 -5.39 -4.16 -7.39
CA SER A 79 -4.08 -4.08 -6.76
C SER A 79 -3.25 -2.95 -7.37
N ASN A 80 -2.25 -2.50 -6.64
CA ASN A 80 -1.29 -1.50 -7.09
C ASN A 80 0.10 -2.02 -6.78
N LEU A 81 0.93 -2.10 -7.79
CA LEU A 81 2.30 -2.58 -7.64
C LEU A 81 3.22 -1.45 -7.22
N LEU A 82 4.19 -1.77 -6.39
CA LEU A 82 5.21 -0.83 -5.93
C LEU A 82 6.55 -1.34 -6.45
N ASN A 83 7.27 -0.51 -7.19
CA ASN A 83 8.57 -0.91 -7.70
C ASN A 83 9.66 -0.75 -6.63
N ASN A 84 10.88 -1.19 -6.94
CA ASN A 84 11.97 -1.17 -5.97
C ASN A 84 12.51 0.24 -5.69
N SER A 85 12.00 1.25 -6.37
CA SER A 85 12.31 2.66 -6.07
C SER A 85 11.24 3.32 -5.22
N GLY A 86 10.18 2.59 -4.87
CA GLY A 86 9.10 3.11 -4.03
C GLY A 86 8.00 3.83 -4.79
N VAL A 87 7.90 3.60 -6.10
CA VAL A 87 6.86 4.24 -6.92
C VAL A 87 5.67 3.29 -7.08
N VAL A 88 4.49 3.77 -6.72
CA VAL A 88 3.24 3.00 -6.82
C VAL A 88 2.70 3.16 -8.25
N GLY A 89 2.35 2.04 -8.85
CA GLY A 89 1.73 2.02 -10.19
C GLY A 89 0.23 2.21 -10.11
N SER A 90 -0.38 2.43 -11.28
CA SER A 90 -1.83 2.60 -11.41
C SER A 90 -2.56 1.29 -11.08
N ASP A 91 -3.90 1.37 -10.93
CA ASP A 91 -4.72 0.21 -10.59
C ASP A 91 -4.54 -0.92 -11.60
N VAL A 92 -4.38 -2.13 -11.08
CA VAL A 92 -4.38 -3.35 -11.87
C VAL A 92 -5.75 -4.01 -11.69
N THR A 93 -6.35 -4.47 -12.78
CA THR A 93 -7.65 -5.13 -12.76
C THR A 93 -7.67 -6.24 -11.71
N GLY A 94 -8.75 -6.27 -10.92
CA GLY A 94 -8.87 -7.19 -9.81
C GLY A 94 -8.91 -8.65 -10.22
N VAL A 95 -8.33 -9.47 -9.36
CA VAL A 95 -8.34 -10.92 -9.48
C VAL A 95 -8.81 -11.48 -8.15
N GLY A 96 -9.65 -12.48 -8.20
CA GLY A 96 -10.17 -13.09 -7.01
C GLY A 96 -11.38 -12.35 -6.44
N THR A 97 -11.85 -12.78 -5.30
CA THR A 97 -13.04 -12.23 -4.66
C THR A 97 -12.70 -10.91 -3.97
N ALA A 98 -13.48 -9.88 -4.23
CA ALA A 98 -13.35 -8.59 -3.56
C ALA A 98 -13.49 -8.77 -2.04
N ARG A 99 -12.60 -8.15 -1.28
CA ARG A 99 -12.59 -8.30 0.20
C ARG A 99 -11.81 -7.18 0.86
N ASN A 100 -12.05 -7.01 2.16
CA ASN A 100 -11.35 -6.03 2.97
C ASN A 100 -10.88 -6.68 4.27
N ARG A 101 -10.10 -5.94 5.06
CA ARG A 101 -9.59 -6.37 6.37
C ARG A 101 -8.84 -7.70 6.31
N LEU A 102 -8.16 -7.95 5.21
CA LEU A 102 -7.40 -9.18 5.01
C LEU A 102 -5.96 -8.98 5.50
N GLY A 103 -5.24 -10.08 5.59
CA GLY A 103 -3.82 -10.04 5.86
C GLY A 103 -3.05 -10.47 4.62
N GLY A 104 -1.78 -10.10 4.57
CA GLY A 104 -0.92 -10.51 3.48
C GLY A 104 0.48 -10.80 3.97
N CYS A 105 1.16 -11.68 3.28
CA CYS A 105 2.55 -11.98 3.56
C CYS A 105 3.25 -12.39 2.28
N SER A 106 4.57 -12.28 2.29
CA SER A 106 5.38 -12.79 1.19
C SER A 106 5.83 -14.21 1.51
N TYR A 107 6.15 -14.95 0.48
CA TYR A 107 6.73 -16.29 0.64
C TYR A 107 7.76 -16.49 -0.47
N SER A 108 8.67 -17.41 -0.26
CA SER A 108 9.75 -17.64 -1.20
C SER A 108 9.90 -19.12 -1.52
#